data_38a7b5a7910afce7bb3e415c65263f2b
#
_entry.id   38a7b5a7910afce7bb3e415c65263f2b
#
_cell.length_a   1.000
_cell.length_b   1.000
_cell.length_c   1.000
_cell.angle_alpha   90.00
_cell.angle_beta   90.00
_cell.angle_gamma   90.00
#
_symmetry.space_group_name_H-M   'P 1'
#
loop_
_entity.id
_entity.type
_entity.pdbx_description
1 polymer ?
#
loop_
_entity_poly.entity_id
_entity_poly.type
_entity_poly.pdbx_seq_one_letter_code
_entity_poly.pdbx_strand_id
1 'polypeptide(L)'
;MESLIVLLVLRVGLGSGQMMQQTLGAQVKITGMPFAVSNAQQLNQIVWTMLGTTTKETIYCVSEAPVSQLRFVCIDCLERNITDMANVLNSAQDHTRSAGFPTVALSNVAVNTNWTGATIMCQAALNGGTVDSQPATVDVRYLRQPHVVDASGQGPVLISSQGYRFYVECARGTDGLCQQSGRRKTLRCAVQSHPPATVFRWLKNGVVTSGNGAEITIGTEMIGQSIQCQANNGLYSDSEMATSQAVQIDPYSSARLVQDNFATLQSAAPFQAGNRLEMNQQINLGCQVEGNPRPVVFWKLRKSNGQVADAPCAQGFDGQYQEVNESPRDRPIPPNVVRLNAICSFRVSNYSLSGQYWCSACSYVSQGAPECSPSLESPGASTLSIQVTGPPMHSDAASTIEQSPSTNNAVVTVHYCAEPMPRPPREVIFTIDKNDLQIGQSWENFRFESTTQNNTVPNCYLARLNIAPVREEDQYRVIELRLQNQYGSKQIPVSLEALLGGGAASVSRISGWWIAFLVLIATCLALICCVAFCVRRGVLCFNRVKEQSEYNVPKAKANLNLRENFYDADAPRLYTPQSVENSPYDLAVQAAYCDSRMSSV
;
A
#
# COMPACT_ATOMS: atom_id res chain seq x y z
N MET A 1 21.48 -50.27 -21.74
CA MET A 1 20.57 -51.10 -22.52
C MET A 1 19.49 -50.21 -23.04
N GLU A 2 19.35 -50.24 -24.36
CA GLU A 2 18.25 -49.80 -25.20
C GLU A 2 18.11 -48.31 -25.43
N SER A 3 17.99 -47.82 -26.59
CA SER A 3 18.36 -48.21 -27.99
C SER A 3 18.10 -46.95 -28.79
N LEU A 4 19.10 -46.57 -29.48
CA LEU A 4 19.11 -45.48 -30.47
C LEU A 4 18.36 -45.97 -31.72
N ILE A 5 17.31 -45.27 -32.18
CA ILE A 5 16.75 -45.44 -33.53
C ILE A 5 16.97 -44.12 -34.27
N VAL A 6 17.95 -44.16 -35.17
CA VAL A 6 18.22 -43.16 -36.20
C VAL A 6 17.31 -43.46 -37.36
N LEU A 7 16.42 -42.58 -37.74
CA LEU A 7 15.65 -42.64 -39.00
C LEU A 7 16.29 -41.70 -40.01
N LEU A 8 17.07 -42.34 -40.90
CA LEU A 8 17.62 -41.73 -42.11
C LEU A 8 16.55 -41.81 -43.18
N VAL A 9 15.98 -40.66 -43.62
CA VAL A 9 15.12 -40.59 -44.78
C VAL A 9 15.94 -40.02 -45.94
N LEU A 10 16.38 -40.91 -46.81
CA LEU A 10 16.87 -40.57 -48.14
C LEU A 10 15.68 -40.05 -48.99
N ARG A 11 15.73 -38.78 -49.42
CA ARG A 11 14.93 -38.28 -50.54
C ARG A 11 15.74 -38.33 -51.82
N VAL A 12 15.39 -39.24 -52.67
CA VAL A 12 15.81 -39.32 -54.06
C VAL A 12 15.19 -38.14 -54.84
N GLY A 13 16.05 -37.33 -55.48
CA GLY A 13 15.62 -36.25 -56.33
C GLY A 13 14.98 -36.72 -57.63
N LEU A 14 13.82 -36.15 -57.92
CA LEU A 14 13.31 -36.11 -59.31
C LEU A 14 13.41 -34.64 -59.75
N GLY A 15 14.27 -34.41 -60.68
CA GLY A 15 14.45 -33.11 -61.33
C GLY A 15 13.19 -32.74 -62.13
N SER A 16 12.55 -31.68 -61.73
CA SER A 16 11.69 -30.86 -62.57
C SER A 16 12.33 -29.50 -62.72
N GLY A 17 12.68 -29.17 -63.96
CA GLY A 17 13.27 -27.89 -64.34
C GLY A 17 12.35 -26.74 -63.91
N GLN A 18 12.73 -26.07 -62.84
CA GLN A 18 12.20 -24.75 -62.52
C GLN A 18 13.04 -23.72 -63.31
N MET A 19 12.37 -23.08 -64.27
CA MET A 19 12.83 -21.78 -64.76
C MET A 19 13.13 -20.90 -63.57
N MET A 20 14.40 -20.54 -63.39
CA MET A 20 14.79 -19.43 -62.53
C MET A 20 14.20 -18.15 -63.11
N GLN A 21 12.97 -17.82 -62.68
CA GLN A 21 12.55 -16.43 -62.65
C GLN A 21 13.44 -15.78 -61.61
N GLN A 22 14.48 -15.06 -62.04
CA GLN A 22 15.14 -14.05 -61.24
C GLN A 22 14.12 -12.96 -60.91
N THR A 23 13.35 -13.17 -59.86
CA THR A 23 12.70 -12.08 -59.16
C THR A 23 13.86 -11.22 -58.63
N LEU A 24 14.09 -10.06 -59.26
CA LEU A 24 14.86 -8.98 -58.62
C LEU A 24 14.23 -8.81 -57.23
N GLY A 25 14.89 -9.36 -56.20
CA GLY A 25 14.38 -9.36 -54.85
C GLY A 25 14.30 -7.91 -54.37
N ALA A 26 13.10 -7.44 -54.16
CA ALA A 26 12.91 -6.13 -53.55
C ALA A 26 13.70 -6.10 -52.22
N GLN A 27 14.73 -5.29 -52.17
CA GLN A 27 15.47 -5.10 -50.92
C GLN A 27 14.65 -4.17 -50.00
N VAL A 28 14.38 -4.66 -48.80
CA VAL A 28 13.70 -3.91 -47.78
C VAL A 28 14.67 -3.68 -46.63
N LYS A 29 14.78 -2.44 -46.16
CA LYS A 29 15.75 -2.05 -45.15
C LYS A 29 15.16 -1.13 -44.09
N ILE A 30 15.69 -1.22 -42.87
CA ILE A 30 15.52 -0.19 -41.84
C ILE A 30 16.72 0.75 -41.95
N THR A 31 16.50 2.05 -42.10
CA THR A 31 17.53 3.06 -42.27
C THR A 31 17.31 4.28 -41.38
N GLY A 32 18.36 5.04 -41.11
CA GLY A 32 18.30 6.34 -40.42
C GLY A 32 17.99 7.52 -41.35
N MET A 33 17.88 7.27 -42.68
CA MET A 33 17.63 8.31 -43.69
C MET A 33 16.49 7.89 -44.64
N PRO A 34 15.70 8.85 -45.16
CA PRO A 34 14.52 8.54 -45.96
C PRO A 34 14.85 8.03 -47.37
N PHE A 35 16.10 8.13 -47.82
CA PHE A 35 16.51 7.80 -49.18
C PHE A 35 17.11 6.38 -49.24
N ALA A 36 16.55 5.56 -50.10
CA ALA A 36 17.21 4.36 -50.58
C ALA A 36 18.37 4.77 -51.54
N VAL A 37 19.41 5.36 -50.99
CA VAL A 37 20.65 5.43 -51.73
C VAL A 37 21.14 3.98 -51.86
N SER A 38 21.61 3.59 -53.04
CA SER A 38 22.15 2.25 -53.28
C SER A 38 23.20 1.79 -52.23
N ASN A 39 23.70 2.72 -51.43
CA ASN A 39 24.65 2.55 -50.33
C ASN A 39 24.02 2.77 -48.94
N ALA A 40 22.68 2.94 -48.79
CA ALA A 40 22.08 3.08 -47.49
C ALA A 40 22.27 1.80 -46.66
N GLN A 41 22.99 1.94 -45.55
CA GLN A 41 23.32 0.83 -44.66
C GLN A 41 22.10 0.42 -43.88
N GLN A 42 21.81 -0.88 -43.86
CA GLN A 42 20.82 -1.46 -42.95
C GLN A 42 21.23 -1.20 -41.51
N LEU A 43 20.31 -0.69 -40.71
CA LEU A 43 20.55 -0.55 -39.26
C LEU A 43 20.37 -1.93 -38.59
N ASN A 44 21.43 -2.38 -37.93
CA ASN A 44 21.39 -3.58 -37.10
C ASN A 44 20.95 -3.24 -35.64
N GLN A 45 21.10 -1.99 -35.28
CA GLN A 45 20.71 -1.44 -33.98
C GLN A 45 20.00 -0.10 -34.19
N ILE A 46 18.86 0.05 -33.51
CA ILE A 46 18.09 1.28 -33.49
C ILE A 46 18.29 1.90 -32.13
N VAL A 47 18.93 3.04 -32.10
CA VAL A 47 19.17 3.80 -30.86
C VAL A 47 18.11 4.88 -30.75
N TRP A 48 17.30 4.81 -29.71
CA TRP A 48 16.34 5.84 -29.37
C TRP A 48 16.76 6.54 -28.08
N THR A 49 17.06 7.82 -28.18
CA THR A 49 17.40 8.64 -27.01
C THR A 49 16.17 9.39 -26.53
N MET A 50 15.74 9.08 -25.30
CA MET A 50 14.59 9.75 -24.69
C MET A 50 14.97 11.17 -24.25
N LEU A 51 14.19 12.15 -24.75
CA LEU A 51 14.19 13.52 -24.28
C LEU A 51 12.80 13.85 -23.74
N GLY A 52 12.66 13.77 -22.43
CA GLY A 52 11.33 13.76 -21.81
C GLY A 52 10.61 12.43 -22.06
N THR A 53 9.51 12.44 -22.82
CA THR A 53 8.68 11.25 -23.11
C THR A 53 8.84 10.71 -24.53
N THR A 54 9.50 11.44 -25.43
CA THR A 54 9.64 11.06 -26.84
C THR A 54 11.08 11.03 -27.27
N THR A 55 11.38 10.33 -28.37
CA THR A 55 12.69 10.30 -29.03
C THR A 55 12.81 11.40 -30.09
N LYS A 56 14.03 11.84 -30.35
CA LYS A 56 14.36 12.75 -31.47
C LYS A 56 14.66 11.99 -32.77
N GLU A 57 15.08 10.76 -32.65
CA GLU A 57 15.53 9.99 -33.82
C GLU A 57 14.31 9.53 -34.63
N THR A 58 14.45 9.63 -35.95
CA THR A 58 13.51 9.10 -36.93
C THR A 58 14.09 7.88 -37.58
N ILE A 59 13.36 6.80 -37.69
CA ILE A 59 13.72 5.63 -38.45
C ILE A 59 12.80 5.44 -39.64
N TYR A 60 13.33 4.88 -40.70
CA TYR A 60 12.62 4.68 -41.96
C TYR A 60 12.64 3.20 -42.31
N CYS A 61 11.49 2.70 -42.76
CA CYS A 61 11.36 1.43 -43.45
C CYS A 61 11.26 1.75 -44.94
N VAL A 62 12.20 1.29 -45.75
CA VAL A 62 12.33 1.64 -47.14
C VAL A 62 12.34 0.41 -48.02
N SER A 63 11.66 0.45 -49.16
CA SER A 63 11.70 -0.56 -50.20
C SER A 63 12.28 0.01 -51.49
N GLU A 64 13.21 -0.71 -52.10
CA GLU A 64 13.80 -0.34 -53.43
C GLU A 64 12.89 -0.67 -54.62
N ALA A 65 11.81 -1.40 -54.37
CA ALA A 65 10.83 -1.77 -55.40
C ALA A 65 9.42 -1.28 -54.99
N PRO A 66 8.51 -1.07 -55.94
CA PRO A 66 7.11 -0.79 -55.64
C PRO A 66 6.47 -1.94 -54.81
N VAL A 67 5.86 -1.58 -53.71
CA VAL A 67 5.18 -2.51 -52.77
C VAL A 67 3.75 -2.04 -52.50
N SER A 68 2.87 -2.95 -52.19
CA SER A 68 1.46 -2.64 -51.88
C SER A 68 1.32 -2.11 -50.44
N GLN A 69 2.16 -2.54 -49.52
CA GLN A 69 2.19 -2.11 -48.12
C GLN A 69 3.59 -2.22 -47.56
N LEU A 70 3.97 -1.25 -46.74
CA LEU A 70 5.23 -1.21 -46.02
C LEU A 70 4.96 -0.90 -44.56
N ARG A 71 5.56 -1.64 -43.64
CA ARG A 71 5.33 -1.46 -42.20
C ARG A 71 6.51 -1.92 -41.35
N PHE A 72 6.59 -1.41 -40.12
CA PHE A 72 7.43 -1.98 -39.08
C PHE A 72 6.70 -3.12 -38.38
N VAL A 73 7.43 -4.18 -38.05
CA VAL A 73 6.91 -5.34 -37.31
C VAL A 73 7.86 -5.65 -36.15
N CYS A 74 7.32 -5.88 -35.00
CA CYS A 74 8.08 -6.38 -33.87
C CYS A 74 8.04 -7.92 -33.87
N ILE A 75 9.19 -8.53 -33.74
CA ILE A 75 9.35 -9.98 -33.82
C ILE A 75 9.03 -10.64 -32.48
N ASP A 76 9.50 -10.05 -31.38
CA ASP A 76 9.49 -10.62 -30.04
C ASP A 76 8.62 -9.85 -29.03
N CYS A 77 7.82 -8.88 -29.49
CA CYS A 77 6.98 -8.06 -28.61
C CYS A 77 5.98 -8.87 -27.81
N LEU A 78 5.42 -9.92 -28.37
CA LEU A 78 4.44 -10.76 -27.69
C LEU A 78 5.10 -11.58 -26.57
N GLU A 79 6.25 -12.18 -26.86
CA GLU A 79 7.03 -12.98 -25.91
C GLU A 79 7.55 -12.12 -24.74
N ARG A 80 7.91 -10.87 -25.03
CA ARG A 80 8.42 -9.91 -24.05
C ARG A 80 7.32 -9.13 -23.33
N ASN A 81 6.05 -9.34 -23.68
CA ASN A 81 4.90 -8.61 -23.14
C ASN A 81 5.00 -7.07 -23.28
N ILE A 82 5.46 -6.61 -24.46
CA ILE A 82 5.60 -5.18 -24.80
C ILE A 82 4.63 -4.79 -25.92
N THR A 83 3.35 -5.02 -25.69
CA THR A 83 2.28 -4.78 -26.67
C THR A 83 2.12 -3.31 -27.07
N ASP A 84 2.51 -2.38 -26.17
CA ASP A 84 2.56 -0.94 -26.43
C ASP A 84 3.50 -0.60 -27.60
N MET A 85 4.63 -1.27 -27.72
CA MET A 85 5.55 -1.08 -28.85
C MET A 85 4.89 -1.43 -30.20
N ALA A 86 4.17 -2.53 -30.27
CA ALA A 86 3.48 -2.94 -31.50
C ALA A 86 2.46 -1.86 -31.95
N ASN A 87 1.74 -1.24 -31.01
CA ASN A 87 0.81 -0.16 -31.33
C ASN A 87 1.54 1.07 -31.87
N VAL A 88 2.70 1.40 -31.32
CA VAL A 88 3.51 2.53 -31.77
C VAL A 88 4.08 2.28 -33.17
N LEU A 89 4.57 1.08 -33.46
CA LEU A 89 5.06 0.72 -34.78
C LEU A 89 3.99 0.85 -35.87
N ASN A 90 2.72 0.59 -35.53
CA ASN A 90 1.59 0.76 -36.43
C ASN A 90 1.24 2.25 -36.68
N SER A 91 1.78 3.20 -35.92
CA SER A 91 1.57 4.64 -36.11
C SER A 91 2.54 5.25 -37.12
N ALA A 92 3.42 4.46 -37.74
CA ALA A 92 4.35 4.92 -38.75
C ALA A 92 3.63 5.58 -39.94
N GLN A 93 4.15 6.72 -40.38
CA GLN A 93 3.53 7.54 -41.42
C GLN A 93 4.15 7.30 -42.80
N ASP A 94 3.31 7.35 -43.85
CA ASP A 94 3.79 7.27 -45.24
C ASP A 94 4.64 8.48 -45.58
N HIS A 95 5.87 8.23 -45.99
CA HIS A 95 6.88 9.22 -46.38
C HIS A 95 7.28 9.07 -47.87
N THR A 96 6.62 8.23 -48.62
CA THR A 96 6.90 7.85 -50.01
C THR A 96 7.07 9.07 -50.91
N ARG A 97 6.17 10.07 -50.80
CA ARG A 97 6.18 11.27 -51.65
C ARG A 97 7.45 12.09 -51.49
N SER A 98 7.97 12.20 -50.26
CA SER A 98 9.19 12.97 -49.97
C SER A 98 10.46 12.22 -50.30
N ALA A 99 10.44 10.90 -50.23
CA ALA A 99 11.59 10.04 -50.41
C ALA A 99 11.79 9.58 -51.87
N GLY A 100 10.74 9.60 -52.69
CA GLY A 100 10.80 9.09 -54.09
C GLY A 100 10.71 7.56 -54.20
N PHE A 101 10.77 6.84 -53.10
CA PHE A 101 10.62 5.39 -52.97
C PHE A 101 9.57 5.05 -51.95
N PRO A 102 8.95 3.83 -51.99
CA PRO A 102 8.10 3.36 -50.92
C PRO A 102 8.82 3.46 -49.58
N THR A 103 8.35 4.33 -48.71
CA THR A 103 9.00 4.68 -47.44
C THR A 103 7.95 4.96 -46.37
N VAL A 104 8.11 4.38 -45.20
CA VAL A 104 7.32 4.69 -43.98
C VAL A 104 8.28 5.21 -42.91
N ALA A 105 7.90 6.29 -42.26
CA ALA A 105 8.71 6.94 -41.22
C ALA A 105 8.08 6.77 -39.85
N LEU A 106 8.90 6.51 -38.87
CA LEU A 106 8.53 6.52 -37.46
C LEU A 106 9.35 7.58 -36.74
N SER A 107 8.70 8.66 -36.31
CA SER A 107 9.31 9.83 -35.69
C SER A 107 8.56 10.26 -34.45
N ASN A 108 9.22 10.97 -33.54
CA ASN A 108 8.65 11.48 -32.28
C ASN A 108 7.96 10.38 -31.44
N VAL A 109 8.56 9.23 -31.40
CA VAL A 109 8.02 8.04 -30.73
C VAL A 109 8.00 8.24 -29.23
N ALA A 110 6.86 7.97 -28.60
CA ALA A 110 6.79 7.81 -27.15
C ALA A 110 7.38 6.44 -26.78
N VAL A 111 8.65 6.43 -26.40
CA VAL A 111 9.40 5.19 -26.09
C VAL A 111 9.24 4.77 -24.64
N ASN A 112 9.23 3.47 -24.41
CA ASN A 112 9.28 2.88 -23.08
C ASN A 112 10.65 2.23 -22.85
N THR A 113 11.17 2.38 -21.63
CA THR A 113 12.50 1.86 -21.26
C THR A 113 12.59 0.34 -21.31
N ASN A 114 11.46 -0.38 -21.20
CA ASN A 114 11.40 -1.84 -21.32
C ASN A 114 11.55 -2.37 -22.77
N TRP A 115 11.56 -1.46 -23.76
CA TRP A 115 11.76 -1.85 -25.16
C TRP A 115 13.21 -2.15 -25.52
N THR A 116 14.16 -1.80 -24.67
CA THR A 116 15.58 -2.13 -24.87
C THR A 116 15.77 -3.64 -25.04
N GLY A 117 16.42 -4.03 -26.13
CA GLY A 117 16.63 -5.42 -26.52
C GLY A 117 15.49 -6.03 -27.34
N ALA A 118 14.39 -5.30 -27.59
CA ALA A 118 13.35 -5.76 -28.52
C ALA A 118 13.87 -5.79 -29.96
N THR A 119 13.32 -6.68 -30.77
CA THR A 119 13.74 -6.88 -32.16
C THR A 119 12.64 -6.47 -33.11
N ILE A 120 12.93 -5.54 -34.00
CA ILE A 120 11.99 -5.08 -35.03
C ILE A 120 12.56 -5.32 -36.43
N MET A 121 11.67 -5.47 -37.39
CA MET A 121 12.00 -5.57 -38.81
C MET A 121 11.05 -4.71 -39.63
N CYS A 122 11.46 -4.42 -40.85
CA CYS A 122 10.67 -3.78 -41.89
C CYS A 122 10.08 -4.88 -42.77
N GLN A 123 8.76 -4.86 -42.98
CA GLN A 123 8.06 -5.83 -43.81
C GLN A 123 7.35 -5.13 -44.96
N ALA A 124 7.53 -5.66 -46.16
CA ALA A 124 6.87 -5.22 -47.37
C ALA A 124 5.95 -6.30 -47.94
N ALA A 125 4.73 -5.90 -48.32
CA ALA A 125 3.82 -6.79 -49.03
C ALA A 125 3.97 -6.62 -50.55
N LEU A 126 4.18 -7.74 -51.24
CA LEU A 126 4.30 -7.85 -52.68
C LEU A 126 3.14 -8.69 -53.22
N ASN A 127 2.89 -8.61 -54.53
CA ASN A 127 1.90 -9.49 -55.20
C ASN A 127 2.39 -10.96 -55.11
N GLY A 128 2.00 -11.67 -54.05
CA GLY A 128 2.33 -13.09 -53.85
C GLY A 128 3.09 -13.43 -52.57
N GLY A 129 3.38 -12.48 -51.70
CA GLY A 129 4.03 -12.77 -50.43
C GLY A 129 4.54 -11.51 -49.69
N THR A 130 5.26 -11.75 -48.63
CA THR A 130 5.95 -10.67 -47.86
C THR A 130 7.44 -10.84 -47.99
N VAL A 131 8.16 -9.71 -47.98
CA VAL A 131 9.63 -9.65 -47.90
C VAL A 131 9.99 -8.85 -46.65
N ASP A 132 10.89 -9.41 -45.88
CA ASP A 132 11.34 -8.84 -44.60
C ASP A 132 12.76 -8.33 -44.72
N SER A 133 13.07 -7.23 -44.00
CA SER A 133 14.43 -6.76 -43.81
C SER A 133 15.19 -7.66 -42.83
N GLN A 134 16.49 -7.44 -42.72
CA GLN A 134 17.24 -7.95 -41.58
C GLN A 134 16.65 -7.34 -40.29
N PRO A 135 16.59 -8.09 -39.20
CA PRO A 135 16.11 -7.60 -37.92
C PRO A 135 17.11 -6.57 -37.33
N ALA A 136 16.57 -5.59 -36.61
CA ALA A 136 17.31 -4.60 -35.87
C ALA A 136 16.92 -4.62 -34.39
N THR A 137 17.92 -4.58 -33.51
CA THR A 137 17.69 -4.54 -32.06
C THR A 137 17.49 -3.11 -31.60
N VAL A 138 16.50 -2.89 -30.74
CA VAL A 138 16.19 -1.58 -30.16
C VAL A 138 17.06 -1.35 -28.92
N ASP A 139 17.65 -0.18 -28.82
CA ASP A 139 18.42 0.32 -27.67
C ASP A 139 17.83 1.65 -27.21
N VAL A 140 17.05 1.63 -26.14
CA VAL A 140 16.43 2.84 -25.57
C VAL A 140 17.37 3.45 -24.55
N ARG A 141 17.91 4.61 -24.88
CA ARG A 141 18.81 5.38 -24.00
C ARG A 141 18.07 6.46 -23.25
N TYR A 142 18.28 6.50 -21.95
CA TYR A 142 17.57 7.45 -21.08
C TYR A 142 18.38 7.81 -19.84
N LEU A 143 18.05 8.95 -19.27
CA LEU A 143 18.54 9.39 -17.97
C LEU A 143 17.35 10.00 -17.23
N ARG A 144 16.84 9.31 -16.21
CA ARG A 144 15.76 9.82 -15.38
C ARG A 144 16.30 10.81 -14.34
N GLN A 145 15.41 11.59 -13.76
CA GLN A 145 15.76 12.48 -12.67
C GLN A 145 16.34 11.66 -11.50
N PRO A 146 17.56 11.98 -11.02
CA PRO A 146 18.14 11.31 -9.87
C PRO A 146 17.39 11.69 -8.59
N HIS A 147 17.53 10.86 -7.58
CA HIS A 147 17.04 11.12 -6.24
C HIS A 147 18.08 10.77 -5.20
N VAL A 148 18.08 11.47 -4.10
CA VAL A 148 19.00 11.25 -2.99
C VAL A 148 18.42 10.19 -2.07
N VAL A 149 19.20 9.14 -1.77
CA VAL A 149 18.83 8.07 -0.82
C VAL A 149 19.94 7.87 0.20
N ASP A 150 19.62 7.29 1.34
CA ASP A 150 20.62 6.86 2.31
C ASP A 150 21.28 5.52 1.92
N ALA A 151 22.21 5.05 2.73
CA ALA A 151 22.93 3.80 2.49
C ALA A 151 22.02 2.56 2.44
N SER A 152 20.84 2.60 3.06
CA SER A 152 19.83 1.55 3.00
C SER A 152 18.90 1.67 1.79
N GLY A 153 19.05 2.70 0.96
CA GLY A 153 18.19 2.98 -0.18
C GLY A 153 16.93 3.76 0.16
N GLN A 154 16.79 4.24 1.41
CA GLN A 154 15.64 5.02 1.85
C GLN A 154 15.76 6.48 1.41
N GLY A 155 14.67 7.03 0.87
CA GLY A 155 14.57 8.44 0.49
C GLY A 155 14.42 9.39 1.67
N PRO A 156 14.49 10.71 1.40
CA PRO A 156 14.25 11.75 2.40
C PRO A 156 12.78 11.80 2.80
N VAL A 157 12.50 12.29 4.01
CA VAL A 157 11.14 12.55 4.47
C VAL A 157 10.59 13.80 3.77
N LEU A 158 9.38 13.73 3.23
CA LEU A 158 8.67 14.88 2.68
C LEU A 158 7.84 15.55 3.78
N ILE A 159 8.13 16.82 4.05
CA ILE A 159 7.31 17.66 4.91
C ILE A 159 6.50 18.60 4.02
N SER A 160 5.19 18.42 3.99
CA SER A 160 4.27 19.02 3.01
C SER A 160 4.42 20.52 2.75
N SER A 161 4.84 21.28 3.78
CA SER A 161 5.08 22.73 3.67
C SER A 161 6.55 23.13 3.53
N GLN A 162 7.50 22.20 3.70
CA GLN A 162 8.91 22.50 3.87
C GLN A 162 9.85 21.72 2.95
N GLY A 163 9.32 20.85 2.09
CA GLY A 163 10.08 20.03 1.15
C GLY A 163 10.74 18.79 1.77
N TYR A 164 11.72 18.25 1.06
CA TYR A 164 12.41 17.02 1.43
C TYR A 164 13.50 17.24 2.47
N ARG A 165 13.62 16.34 3.46
CA ARG A 165 14.58 16.45 4.55
C ARG A 165 15.27 15.12 4.85
N PHE A 166 16.58 15.21 5.12
CA PHE A 166 17.35 14.18 5.82
C PHE A 166 17.76 14.70 7.20
N TYR A 167 17.80 13.79 8.14
CA TYR A 167 18.12 14.09 9.52
C TYR A 167 19.48 13.53 9.91
N VAL A 168 20.29 14.36 10.60
CA VAL A 168 21.61 14.01 11.13
C VAL A 168 21.56 14.07 12.65
N GLU A 169 22.03 13.01 13.31
CA GLU A 169 22.06 12.95 14.77
C GLU A 169 22.86 14.13 15.36
N CYS A 170 22.25 14.80 16.29
CA CYS A 170 22.78 15.98 16.94
C CYS A 170 22.88 15.74 18.44
N ALA A 171 24.05 15.38 18.93
CA ALA A 171 24.33 15.42 20.36
C ALA A 171 24.47 16.88 20.79
N ARG A 172 23.63 17.31 21.74
CA ARG A 172 23.64 18.71 22.18
C ARG A 172 24.62 18.95 23.33
N GLY A 173 25.42 19.99 23.16
CA GLY A 173 26.19 20.56 24.25
C GLY A 173 25.32 21.38 25.18
N THR A 174 25.91 21.79 26.31
CA THR A 174 25.29 22.70 27.29
C THR A 174 24.95 24.08 26.72
N ASP A 175 25.59 24.44 25.60
CA ASP A 175 25.38 25.68 24.84
C ASP A 175 24.20 25.58 23.84
N GLY A 176 23.54 24.44 23.77
CA GLY A 176 22.42 24.18 22.82
C GLY A 176 22.86 23.97 21.38
N LEU A 177 24.16 24.06 21.07
CA LEU A 177 24.68 23.77 19.73
C LEU A 177 24.86 22.27 19.51
N CYS A 178 24.71 21.83 18.26
CA CYS A 178 25.01 20.45 17.89
C CYS A 178 26.52 20.18 18.01
N GLN A 179 26.89 19.41 19.00
CA GLN A 179 28.26 18.88 19.06
C GLN A 179 28.41 17.78 18.03
N GLN A 180 29.62 17.65 17.47
CA GLN A 180 29.92 16.59 16.53
C GLN A 180 29.64 15.23 17.17
N SER A 181 28.49 14.64 16.89
CA SER A 181 28.27 13.22 17.14
C SER A 181 29.13 12.46 16.12
N GLY A 182 29.83 11.45 16.53
CA GLY A 182 30.67 10.65 15.62
C GLY A 182 29.89 9.90 14.52
N ARG A 183 28.57 9.98 14.50
CA ARG A 183 27.71 9.34 13.49
C ARG A 183 27.55 10.25 12.27
N ARG A 184 28.26 9.89 11.22
CA ARG A 184 28.05 10.45 9.89
C ARG A 184 27.08 9.56 9.11
N LYS A 185 26.29 10.17 8.23
CA LYS A 185 25.35 9.48 7.35
C LYS A 185 25.87 9.56 5.91
N THR A 186 25.94 8.43 5.22
CA THR A 186 26.28 8.40 3.80
C THR A 186 25.00 8.45 2.98
N LEU A 187 24.96 9.39 2.03
CA LEU A 187 23.87 9.52 1.07
C LEU A 187 24.40 9.14 -0.32
N ARG A 188 23.53 8.57 -1.12
CA ARG A 188 23.81 8.12 -2.48
C ARG A 188 22.87 8.80 -3.48
N CYS A 189 23.43 9.19 -4.62
CA CYS A 189 22.70 9.65 -5.79
C CYS A 189 22.17 8.45 -6.57
N ALA A 190 20.93 8.11 -6.41
CA ALA A 190 20.28 7.02 -7.13
C ALA A 190 19.64 7.54 -8.41
N VAL A 191 19.95 6.92 -9.54
CA VAL A 191 19.40 7.30 -10.84
C VAL A 191 19.12 6.07 -11.68
N GLN A 192 18.01 6.09 -12.38
CA GLN A 192 17.69 5.09 -13.40
C GLN A 192 18.16 5.63 -14.76
N SER A 193 19.06 4.91 -15.42
CA SER A 193 19.61 5.31 -16.69
C SER A 193 20.07 4.12 -17.53
N HIS A 194 20.05 4.29 -18.85
CA HIS A 194 20.69 3.40 -19.79
C HIS A 194 21.36 4.25 -20.89
N PRO A 195 22.68 4.13 -21.10
CA PRO A 195 23.64 3.39 -20.30
C PRO A 195 23.72 3.88 -18.84
N PRO A 196 24.34 3.11 -17.93
CA PRO A 196 24.53 3.54 -16.54
C PRO A 196 25.19 4.89 -16.42
N ALA A 197 24.77 5.69 -15.45
CA ALA A 197 25.40 6.97 -15.16
C ALA A 197 26.84 6.78 -14.66
N THR A 198 27.76 7.54 -15.20
CA THR A 198 29.19 7.47 -14.87
C THR A 198 29.73 8.74 -14.23
N VAL A 199 29.02 9.85 -14.39
CA VAL A 199 29.41 11.14 -13.82
C VAL A 199 28.39 11.56 -12.80
N PHE A 200 28.86 11.86 -11.58
CA PHE A 200 28.05 12.34 -10.48
C PHE A 200 28.67 13.61 -9.90
N ARG A 201 27.85 14.57 -9.52
CA ARG A 201 28.24 15.81 -8.83
C ARG A 201 27.25 16.09 -7.70
N TRP A 202 27.76 16.66 -6.63
CA TRP A 202 26.94 17.11 -5.52
C TRP A 202 26.93 18.64 -5.46
N LEU A 203 25.75 19.19 -5.24
CA LEU A 203 25.56 20.62 -5.00
C LEU A 203 25.20 20.85 -3.54
N LYS A 204 25.83 21.83 -2.93
CA LYS A 204 25.57 22.32 -1.59
C LYS A 204 25.09 23.75 -1.70
N ASN A 205 23.85 24.02 -1.27
CA ASN A 205 23.20 25.33 -1.49
C ASN A 205 23.29 25.83 -2.94
N GLY A 206 23.15 24.94 -3.92
CA GLY A 206 23.23 25.25 -5.35
C GLY A 206 24.66 25.36 -5.90
N VAL A 207 25.71 25.26 -5.07
CA VAL A 207 27.11 25.34 -5.50
C VAL A 207 27.72 23.93 -5.58
N VAL A 208 28.39 23.64 -6.69
CA VAL A 208 29.06 22.34 -6.89
C VAL A 208 30.18 22.14 -5.87
N THR A 209 30.13 20.99 -5.19
CA THR A 209 31.20 20.59 -4.25
C THR A 209 32.35 19.95 -4.97
N SER A 210 33.53 19.93 -4.36
CA SER A 210 34.76 19.33 -4.93
C SER A 210 34.74 17.79 -5.01
N GLY A 211 33.72 17.11 -4.47
CA GLY A 211 33.61 15.66 -4.48
C GLY A 211 32.89 15.14 -5.73
N ASN A 212 33.58 14.31 -6.53
CA ASN A 212 33.01 13.61 -7.66
C ASN A 212 32.75 12.15 -7.26
N GLY A 213 31.48 11.73 -7.20
CA GLY A 213 31.10 10.36 -6.90
C GLY A 213 29.61 10.23 -6.60
N ALA A 214 29.12 9.01 -6.69
CA ALA A 214 27.72 8.71 -6.44
C ALA A 214 27.33 8.87 -4.96
N GLU A 215 28.30 9.00 -4.05
CA GLU A 215 28.07 9.07 -2.61
C GLU A 215 28.67 10.33 -1.99
N ILE A 216 27.99 10.85 -0.98
CA ILE A 216 28.44 11.95 -0.12
C ILE A 216 28.23 11.58 1.34
N THR A 217 29.20 11.87 2.18
CA THR A 217 29.04 11.71 3.64
C THR A 217 28.64 13.03 4.26
N ILE A 218 27.54 13.06 4.98
CA ILE A 218 27.02 14.22 5.68
C ILE A 218 27.20 14.06 7.21
N GLY A 219 27.42 15.15 7.87
CA GLY A 219 27.55 15.25 9.33
C GLY A 219 26.87 16.51 9.85
N THR A 220 27.11 16.82 11.13
CA THR A 220 26.52 17.99 11.79
C THR A 220 26.91 19.31 11.15
N GLU A 221 28.05 19.37 10.46
CA GLU A 221 28.53 20.54 9.69
C GLU A 221 27.64 20.87 8.48
N MET A 222 26.76 19.94 8.09
CA MET A 222 25.84 20.12 6.95
C MET A 222 24.43 20.54 7.40
N ILE A 223 24.18 20.61 8.70
CA ILE A 223 22.87 21.03 9.23
C ILE A 223 22.54 22.45 8.76
N GLY A 224 21.30 22.64 8.32
CA GLY A 224 20.83 23.91 7.74
C GLY A 224 21.17 24.12 6.28
N GLN A 225 21.83 23.15 5.62
CA GLN A 225 22.20 23.23 4.22
C GLN A 225 21.32 22.38 3.33
N SER A 226 21.13 22.83 2.10
CA SER A 226 20.44 22.10 1.06
C SER A 226 21.44 21.34 0.20
N ILE A 227 21.18 20.09 -0.09
CA ILE A 227 21.96 19.27 -1.00
C ILE A 227 21.12 18.78 -2.18
N GLN A 228 21.77 18.65 -3.32
CA GLN A 228 21.23 18.03 -4.52
C GLN A 228 22.31 17.18 -5.16
N CYS A 229 21.93 16.16 -5.90
CA CYS A 229 22.88 15.44 -6.75
C CYS A 229 22.57 15.64 -8.23
N GLN A 230 23.61 15.61 -9.03
CA GLN A 230 23.53 15.61 -10.48
C GLN A 230 24.13 14.31 -11.02
N ALA A 231 23.53 13.78 -12.06
CA ALA A 231 24.02 12.59 -12.74
C ALA A 231 24.06 12.80 -14.25
N ASN A 232 25.04 12.16 -14.92
CA ASN A 232 25.15 12.12 -16.37
C ASN A 232 25.63 10.73 -16.80
N ASN A 233 25.07 10.21 -17.88
CA ASN A 233 25.46 8.96 -18.51
C ASN A 233 26.13 9.15 -19.88
N GLY A 234 26.59 10.37 -20.18
CA GLY A 234 27.26 10.72 -21.46
C GLY A 234 26.31 11.05 -22.62
N LEU A 235 24.99 11.01 -22.39
CA LEU A 235 23.98 11.37 -23.41
C LEU A 235 23.75 12.88 -23.52
N TYR A 236 24.10 13.62 -22.47
CA TYR A 236 23.84 15.05 -22.34
C TYR A 236 25.12 15.83 -22.12
N SER A 237 25.09 17.11 -22.47
CA SER A 237 26.22 18.01 -22.17
C SER A 237 26.34 18.21 -20.64
N ASP A 238 27.51 18.62 -20.19
CA ASP A 238 27.77 18.91 -18.78
C ASP A 238 26.86 20.00 -18.20
N SER A 239 26.31 20.86 -19.02
CA SER A 239 25.33 21.89 -18.64
C SER A 239 23.89 21.34 -18.48
N GLU A 240 23.63 20.15 -19.00
CA GLU A 240 22.28 19.52 -19.03
C GLU A 240 22.21 18.27 -18.16
N MET A 241 23.05 18.16 -17.12
CA MET A 241 23.01 17.04 -16.19
C MET A 241 21.65 16.95 -15.49
N ALA A 242 21.12 15.74 -15.36
CA ALA A 242 19.90 15.53 -14.60
C ALA A 242 20.14 15.82 -13.12
N THR A 243 19.28 16.65 -12.52
CA THR A 243 19.44 17.16 -11.15
C THR A 243 18.30 16.65 -10.26
N SER A 244 18.65 16.19 -9.06
CA SER A 244 17.67 15.75 -8.05
C SER A 244 16.88 16.94 -7.47
N GLN A 245 15.80 16.62 -6.80
CA GLN A 245 15.16 17.59 -5.92
C GLN A 245 16.12 17.99 -4.79
N ALA A 246 15.96 19.22 -4.30
CA ALA A 246 16.72 19.73 -3.18
C ALA A 246 16.28 19.07 -1.87
N VAL A 247 17.24 18.65 -1.07
CA VAL A 247 17.01 18.01 0.21
C VAL A 247 17.70 18.83 1.30
N GLN A 248 16.94 19.29 2.28
CA GLN A 248 17.45 20.03 3.45
C GLN A 248 18.02 19.05 4.48
N ILE A 249 19.17 19.37 5.06
CA ILE A 249 19.75 18.60 6.17
C ILE A 249 19.35 19.26 7.51
N ASP A 250 18.63 18.50 8.33
CA ASP A 250 18.13 18.98 9.62
C ASP A 250 18.76 18.20 10.80
N PRO A 251 18.80 18.81 12.00
CA PRO A 251 19.28 18.11 13.19
C PRO A 251 18.27 17.02 13.59
N TYR A 252 18.76 15.88 14.04
CA TYR A 252 17.96 14.80 14.59
C TYR A 252 18.14 14.71 16.10
N SER A 253 17.01 14.66 16.80
CA SER A 253 16.94 14.28 18.21
C SER A 253 15.94 13.15 18.33
N SER A 254 16.40 11.97 18.73
CA SER A 254 15.56 10.77 18.83
C SER A 254 14.32 11.03 19.69
N ALA A 255 13.19 10.50 19.23
CA ALA A 255 11.97 10.56 20.01
C ALA A 255 12.16 9.78 21.31
N ARG A 256 11.71 10.36 22.43
CA ARG A 256 11.79 9.74 23.74
C ARG A 256 10.63 10.11 24.64
N LEU A 257 10.33 9.22 25.56
CA LEU A 257 9.40 9.47 26.65
C LEU A 257 10.08 10.39 27.67
N VAL A 258 9.41 11.49 28.04
CA VAL A 258 9.84 12.43 29.11
C VAL A 258 9.24 12.02 30.44
N GLN A 259 7.93 11.77 30.44
CA GLN A 259 7.17 11.32 31.61
C GLN A 259 5.84 10.69 31.18
N ASP A 260 5.21 9.98 32.10
CA ASP A 260 3.86 9.44 31.97
C ASP A 260 3.06 9.65 33.27
N ASN A 261 1.78 9.34 33.22
CA ASN A 261 0.90 9.43 34.38
C ASN A 261 0.59 8.05 35.02
N PHE A 262 1.32 7.01 34.67
CA PHE A 262 1.00 5.63 35.05
C PHE A 262 1.03 5.41 36.57
N ALA A 263 2.09 5.88 37.22
CA ALA A 263 2.22 5.77 38.68
C ALA A 263 1.08 6.51 39.40
N THR A 264 0.69 7.69 38.91
CA THR A 264 -0.43 8.45 39.44
C THR A 264 -1.76 7.74 39.26
N LEU A 265 -1.99 7.13 38.09
CA LEU A 265 -3.19 6.38 37.80
C LEU A 265 -3.30 5.14 38.70
N GLN A 266 -2.22 4.41 38.94
CA GLN A 266 -2.20 3.22 39.80
C GLN A 266 -2.55 3.53 41.25
N SER A 267 -2.27 4.74 41.73
CA SER A 267 -2.52 5.18 43.13
C SER A 267 -3.84 5.92 43.34
N ALA A 268 -4.58 6.22 42.27
CA ALA A 268 -5.80 7.01 42.30
C ALA A 268 -7.01 6.23 41.73
N ALA A 269 -8.22 6.65 42.12
CA ALA A 269 -9.43 6.17 41.46
C ALA A 269 -9.36 6.47 39.94
N PRO A 270 -9.84 5.57 39.09
CA PRO A 270 -10.73 4.43 39.37
C PRO A 270 -10.04 3.09 39.68
N PHE A 271 -8.67 3.07 39.75
CA PHE A 271 -7.96 1.82 40.04
C PHE A 271 -8.22 1.33 41.47
N GLN A 272 -8.46 0.03 41.60
CA GLN A 272 -8.50 -0.69 42.85
C GLN A 272 -7.14 -1.36 43.15
N ALA A 273 -6.97 -1.83 44.36
CA ALA A 273 -5.75 -2.55 44.76
C ALA A 273 -5.42 -3.69 43.77
N GLY A 274 -4.17 -3.77 43.33
CA GLY A 274 -3.71 -4.76 42.36
C GLY A 274 -3.96 -4.37 40.88
N ASN A 275 -4.03 -3.09 40.57
CA ASN A 275 -4.25 -2.56 39.22
C ASN A 275 -5.57 -3.01 38.56
N ARG A 276 -6.59 -3.22 39.38
CA ARG A 276 -7.93 -3.63 38.94
C ARG A 276 -8.74 -2.44 38.47
N LEU A 277 -9.39 -2.60 37.33
CA LEU A 277 -10.27 -1.59 36.73
C LEU A 277 -11.60 -2.24 36.38
N GLU A 278 -12.69 -1.66 36.89
CA GLU A 278 -14.03 -2.21 36.65
C GLU A 278 -14.49 -1.96 35.22
N MET A 279 -15.30 -2.90 34.72
CA MET A 279 -15.99 -2.78 33.45
C MET A 279 -16.77 -1.47 33.36
N ASN A 280 -16.79 -0.85 32.19
CA ASN A 280 -17.44 0.43 31.88
C ASN A 280 -16.77 1.69 32.48
N GLN A 281 -15.71 1.56 33.23
CA GLN A 281 -14.93 2.71 33.68
C GLN A 281 -14.15 3.34 32.52
N GLN A 282 -13.98 4.66 32.57
CA GLN A 282 -13.16 5.42 31.62
C GLN A 282 -11.77 5.64 32.21
N ILE A 283 -10.77 5.48 31.36
CA ILE A 283 -9.38 5.73 31.70
C ILE A 283 -8.77 6.72 30.71
N ASN A 284 -7.86 7.58 31.22
CA ASN A 284 -7.09 8.52 30.43
C ASN A 284 -5.60 8.28 30.66
N LEU A 285 -4.97 7.55 29.74
CA LEU A 285 -3.53 7.36 29.73
C LEU A 285 -2.88 8.63 29.18
N GLY A 286 -1.84 9.11 29.85
CA GLY A 286 -1.11 10.29 29.44
C GLY A 286 0.39 10.03 29.36
N CYS A 287 1.04 10.49 28.32
CA CYS A 287 2.49 10.56 28.28
C CYS A 287 2.97 11.86 27.62
N GLN A 288 4.11 12.33 28.06
CA GLN A 288 4.81 13.45 27.48
C GLN A 288 6.04 12.93 26.74
N VAL A 289 6.14 13.28 25.48
CA VAL A 289 7.21 12.85 24.58
C VAL A 289 7.91 14.05 23.97
N GLU A 290 9.15 13.87 23.56
CA GLU A 290 9.89 14.90 22.84
C GLU A 290 10.75 14.30 21.74
N GLY A 291 11.02 15.10 20.69
CA GLY A 291 11.87 14.70 19.57
C GLY A 291 11.95 15.75 18.48
N ASN A 292 12.85 15.53 17.52
CA ASN A 292 12.94 16.26 16.28
C ASN A 292 13.41 15.29 15.16
N PRO A 293 12.63 15.03 14.13
CA PRO A 293 11.34 15.65 13.79
C PRO A 293 10.27 15.42 14.85
N ARG A 294 9.16 16.18 14.73
CA ARG A 294 8.02 16.07 15.64
C ARG A 294 7.66 14.61 15.85
N PRO A 295 7.64 14.09 17.09
CA PRO A 295 7.35 12.69 17.35
C PRO A 295 5.88 12.35 17.10
N VAL A 296 5.65 11.11 16.68
CA VAL A 296 4.34 10.46 16.65
C VAL A 296 4.29 9.47 17.81
N VAL A 297 3.17 9.43 18.52
CA VAL A 297 3.01 8.54 19.68
C VAL A 297 2.09 7.38 19.30
N PHE A 298 2.54 6.17 19.61
CA PHE A 298 1.74 4.96 19.50
C PHE A 298 1.45 4.42 20.89
N TRP A 299 0.17 4.18 21.15
CA TRP A 299 -0.29 3.54 22.36
C TRP A 299 -0.45 2.03 22.12
N LYS A 300 0.29 1.23 22.89
CA LYS A 300 0.35 -0.23 22.73
C LYS A 300 -0.19 -0.95 23.94
N LEU A 301 -0.72 -2.14 23.69
CA LEU A 301 -1.22 -3.09 24.66
C LEU A 301 -0.57 -4.45 24.43
N ARG A 302 0.16 -4.98 25.41
CA ARG A 302 0.57 -6.38 25.44
C ARG A 302 -0.44 -7.18 26.25
N LYS A 303 -1.16 -8.05 25.59
CA LYS A 303 -2.11 -8.98 26.21
C LYS A 303 -1.39 -10.08 27.01
N SER A 304 -2.11 -10.79 27.87
CA SER A 304 -1.53 -11.88 28.69
C SER A 304 -0.94 -13.03 27.88
N ASN A 305 -1.40 -13.25 26.65
CA ASN A 305 -0.83 -14.23 25.73
C ASN A 305 0.46 -13.75 25.03
N GLY A 306 0.98 -12.57 25.38
CA GLY A 306 2.17 -11.96 24.81
C GLY A 306 1.94 -11.19 23.50
N GLN A 307 0.76 -11.29 22.91
CA GLN A 307 0.42 -10.56 21.68
C GLN A 307 0.39 -9.05 21.95
N VAL A 308 1.06 -8.30 21.08
CA VAL A 308 1.02 -6.82 21.09
C VAL A 308 -0.05 -6.34 20.12
N ALA A 309 -0.88 -5.42 20.58
CA ALA A 309 -1.93 -4.76 19.82
C ALA A 309 -1.90 -3.25 20.09
N ASP A 310 -2.64 -2.49 19.30
CA ASP A 310 -2.86 -1.08 19.58
C ASP A 310 -3.87 -0.90 20.72
N ALA A 311 -3.65 0.10 21.57
CA ALA A 311 -4.59 0.46 22.62
C ALA A 311 -5.84 1.11 21.99
N PRO A 312 -7.03 0.91 22.58
CA PRO A 312 -8.31 1.36 22.00
C PRO A 312 -8.58 2.85 22.29
N CYS A 313 -7.67 3.74 21.90
CA CYS A 313 -7.83 5.17 22.13
C CYS A 313 -9.03 5.75 21.38
N ALA A 314 -9.83 6.58 22.04
CA ALA A 314 -11.04 7.17 21.47
C ALA A 314 -10.77 8.04 20.21
N GLN A 315 -9.57 8.63 20.11
CA GLN A 315 -9.12 9.47 19.01
C GLN A 315 -8.29 8.71 17.95
N GLY A 316 -8.26 7.36 18.01
CA GLY A 316 -7.42 6.53 17.17
C GLY A 316 -6.15 6.05 17.88
N PHE A 317 -5.18 5.53 17.10
CA PHE A 317 -3.98 4.88 17.66
C PHE A 317 -3.08 5.83 18.45
N ASP A 318 -3.00 7.05 18.01
CA ASP A 318 -2.13 8.10 18.49
C ASP A 318 -2.79 8.98 19.57
N GLY A 319 -4.11 8.85 19.77
CA GLY A 319 -4.82 9.63 20.77
C GLY A 319 -4.88 11.12 20.43
N GLN A 320 -5.00 11.95 21.46
CA GLN A 320 -5.04 13.40 21.35
C GLN A 320 -3.66 14.01 21.69
N TYR A 321 -3.19 14.93 20.86
CA TYR A 321 -1.93 15.65 21.05
C TYR A 321 -2.13 17.10 21.45
N GLN A 322 -1.28 17.55 22.37
CA GLN A 322 -1.14 18.96 22.71
C GLN A 322 0.34 19.31 22.75
N GLU A 323 0.75 20.31 21.98
CA GLU A 323 2.11 20.82 22.01
C GLU A 323 2.39 21.59 23.31
N VAL A 324 3.55 21.32 23.88
CA VAL A 324 3.98 21.96 25.13
C VAL A 324 4.91 23.13 24.77
N ASN A 325 4.39 24.34 24.85
CA ASN A 325 5.15 25.54 24.52
C ASN A 325 5.94 26.11 25.73
N GLU A 326 5.46 25.85 26.95
CA GLU A 326 6.12 26.27 28.18
C GLU A 326 6.73 25.04 28.87
N SER A 327 8.02 25.10 29.17
CA SER A 327 8.71 24.03 29.88
C SER A 327 8.89 24.39 31.38
N PRO A 328 8.66 23.41 32.27
CA PRO A 328 9.06 23.52 33.66
C PRO A 328 10.56 23.84 33.77
N ARG A 329 10.96 24.63 34.78
CA ARG A 329 12.37 25.01 34.96
C ARG A 329 13.31 23.82 35.18
N ASP A 330 12.79 22.74 35.73
CA ASP A 330 13.50 21.48 35.98
C ASP A 330 13.66 20.61 34.72
N ARG A 331 12.86 20.85 33.69
CA ARG A 331 12.86 20.08 32.43
C ARG A 331 12.75 20.99 31.21
N PRO A 332 13.75 21.77 30.87
CA PRO A 332 13.71 22.68 29.75
C PRO A 332 13.56 21.91 28.43
N ILE A 333 12.76 22.46 27.49
CA ILE A 333 12.66 21.90 26.13
C ILE A 333 13.94 22.30 25.39
N PRO A 334 14.71 21.34 24.88
CA PRO A 334 15.88 21.66 24.08
C PRO A 334 15.52 22.45 22.82
N PRO A 335 16.38 23.35 22.31
CA PRO A 335 16.13 24.09 21.07
C PRO A 335 15.89 23.13 19.88
N ASN A 336 14.97 23.47 18.99
CA ASN A 336 14.55 22.64 17.84
C ASN A 336 13.96 21.26 18.19
N VAL A 337 13.55 21.02 19.43
CA VAL A 337 12.83 19.82 19.85
C VAL A 337 11.39 20.19 20.11
N VAL A 338 10.50 19.37 19.59
CA VAL A 338 9.07 19.47 19.86
C VAL A 338 8.74 18.56 21.04
N ARG A 339 8.04 19.09 22.04
CA ARG A 339 7.51 18.33 23.17
C ARG A 339 6.00 18.27 23.08
N LEU A 340 5.43 17.06 23.22
CA LEU A 340 4.00 16.81 23.07
C LEU A 340 3.48 16.10 24.31
N ASN A 341 2.28 16.50 24.76
CA ASN A 341 1.45 15.71 25.65
C ASN A 341 0.51 14.86 24.79
N ALA A 342 0.56 13.56 24.93
CA ALA A 342 -0.31 12.61 24.25
C ALA A 342 -1.28 11.99 25.26
N ILE A 343 -2.56 11.91 24.92
CA ILE A 343 -3.62 11.36 25.76
C ILE A 343 -4.35 10.28 24.99
N CYS A 344 -4.45 9.10 25.59
CA CYS A 344 -5.27 8.00 25.09
C CYS A 344 -6.42 7.78 26.06
N SER A 345 -7.63 8.13 25.64
CA SER A 345 -8.84 7.97 26.43
C SER A 345 -9.69 6.84 25.89
N PHE A 346 -10.09 5.90 26.74
CA PHE A 346 -10.98 4.82 26.35
C PHE A 346 -11.84 4.34 27.52
N ARG A 347 -12.95 3.67 27.19
CA ARG A 347 -13.81 2.99 28.17
C ARG A 347 -13.52 1.51 28.13
N VAL A 348 -13.41 0.90 29.29
CA VAL A 348 -13.20 -0.55 29.41
C VAL A 348 -14.48 -1.29 29.04
N SER A 349 -14.52 -1.90 27.86
CA SER A 349 -15.72 -2.55 27.30
C SER A 349 -15.69 -4.08 27.38
N ASN A 350 -14.50 -4.67 27.48
CA ASN A 350 -14.35 -6.12 27.51
C ASN A 350 -13.06 -6.55 28.23
N TYR A 351 -12.93 -7.84 28.50
CA TYR A 351 -11.79 -8.43 29.22
C TYR A 351 -10.50 -8.49 28.39
N SER A 352 -10.59 -8.41 27.06
CA SER A 352 -9.42 -8.41 26.17
C SER A 352 -8.56 -7.15 26.32
N LEU A 353 -9.07 -6.14 27.04
CA LEU A 353 -8.34 -4.93 27.39
C LEU A 353 -7.46 -5.10 28.64
N SER A 354 -7.46 -6.27 29.27
CA SER A 354 -6.49 -6.60 30.32
C SER A 354 -5.10 -6.81 29.71
N GLY A 355 -4.09 -6.18 30.31
CA GLY A 355 -2.71 -6.33 29.85
C GLY A 355 -1.81 -5.18 30.28
N GLN A 356 -0.65 -5.08 29.63
CA GLN A 356 0.36 -4.05 29.87
C GLN A 356 0.26 -2.98 28.80
N TYR A 357 0.02 -1.74 29.21
CA TYR A 357 -0.04 -0.57 28.35
C TYR A 357 1.25 0.24 28.43
N TRP A 358 1.67 0.78 27.30
CA TRP A 358 2.76 1.75 27.22
C TRP A 358 2.56 2.71 26.05
N CYS A 359 3.21 3.87 26.12
CA CYS A 359 3.33 4.76 24.99
C CYS A 359 4.73 4.65 24.38
N SER A 360 4.80 4.69 23.07
CA SER A 360 6.02 4.66 22.28
C SER A 360 6.11 5.95 21.46
N ALA A 361 7.20 6.69 21.62
CA ALA A 361 7.48 7.88 20.84
C ALA A 361 8.31 7.50 19.60
N CYS A 362 7.83 7.83 18.41
CA CYS A 362 8.46 7.45 17.14
C CYS A 362 8.83 8.68 16.33
N SER A 363 9.99 8.66 15.68
CA SER A 363 10.44 9.68 14.72
C SER A 363 10.61 9.08 13.34
N TYR A 364 10.04 9.73 12.33
CA TYR A 364 10.24 9.38 10.91
C TYR A 364 11.43 10.19 10.38
N VAL A 365 12.59 9.57 10.31
CA VAL A 365 13.86 10.19 9.87
C VAL A 365 14.25 9.81 8.44
N SER A 366 13.54 8.88 7.84
CA SER A 366 13.63 8.45 6.44
C SER A 366 12.26 7.92 5.99
N GLN A 367 12.13 7.50 4.74
CA GLN A 367 10.91 6.85 4.22
C GLN A 367 10.72 5.40 4.73
N GLY A 368 11.67 4.89 5.50
CA GLY A 368 11.59 3.56 6.11
C GLY A 368 10.76 3.52 7.39
N ALA A 369 10.92 2.43 8.16
CA ALA A 369 10.28 2.28 9.45
C ALA A 369 10.71 3.40 10.42
N PRO A 370 9.81 3.89 11.29
CA PRO A 370 10.16 4.92 12.26
C PRO A 370 11.11 4.38 13.33
N GLU A 371 11.97 5.26 13.84
CA GLU A 371 12.75 4.98 15.04
C GLU A 371 11.92 5.26 16.29
N CYS A 372 11.66 4.25 17.10
CA CYS A 372 10.76 4.32 18.25
C CYS A 372 11.46 4.08 19.59
N SER A 373 11.08 4.83 20.62
CA SER A 373 11.54 4.65 21.99
C SER A 373 10.37 4.83 22.99
N PRO A 374 10.01 3.81 23.79
CA PRO A 374 10.41 2.40 23.63
C PRO A 374 9.93 1.79 22.30
N SER A 375 10.40 0.58 21.98
CA SER A 375 9.98 -0.14 20.77
C SER A 375 8.46 -0.35 20.71
N LEU A 376 7.90 -0.45 19.50
CA LEU A 376 6.48 -0.76 19.29
C LEU A 376 6.11 -2.19 19.75
N GLU A 377 7.07 -3.11 19.74
CA GLU A 377 6.85 -4.52 20.09
C GLU A 377 7.23 -4.85 21.54
N SER A 378 8.01 -3.99 22.19
CA SER A 378 8.53 -4.24 23.51
C SER A 378 8.38 -3.02 24.40
N PRO A 379 7.67 -3.15 25.54
CA PRO A 379 7.53 -2.05 26.46
C PRO A 379 8.91 -1.67 27.06
N GLY A 380 9.09 -0.40 27.33
CA GLY A 380 10.21 0.11 28.12
C GLY A 380 10.05 -0.18 29.62
N ALA A 381 10.78 0.57 30.43
CA ALA A 381 10.68 0.47 31.88
C ALA A 381 9.34 0.99 32.44
N SER A 382 8.66 1.90 31.70
CA SER A 382 7.39 2.48 32.13
C SER A 382 6.22 1.79 31.47
N THR A 383 5.44 1.08 32.28
CA THR A 383 4.23 0.36 31.85
C THR A 383 3.12 0.46 32.88
N LEU A 384 1.88 0.48 32.41
CA LEU A 384 0.71 0.37 33.25
C LEU A 384 0.06 -1.00 33.02
N SER A 385 0.04 -1.85 34.05
CA SER A 385 -0.73 -3.09 34.02
C SER A 385 -2.18 -2.82 34.40
N ILE A 386 -3.11 -3.31 33.61
CA ILE A 386 -4.55 -3.23 33.84
C ILE A 386 -5.12 -4.64 33.91
N GLN A 387 -5.86 -4.94 35.00
CA GLN A 387 -6.67 -6.13 35.12
C GLN A 387 -8.13 -5.71 35.13
N VAL A 388 -8.85 -6.05 34.07
CA VAL A 388 -10.28 -5.74 33.94
C VAL A 388 -11.08 -6.66 34.84
N THR A 389 -11.96 -6.09 35.69
CA THR A 389 -12.87 -6.81 36.57
C THR A 389 -14.32 -6.47 36.21
N GLY A 390 -15.24 -7.42 36.43
CA GLY A 390 -16.65 -7.17 36.12
C GLY A 390 -17.53 -8.42 36.15
N PRO A 391 -18.79 -8.28 35.73
CA PRO A 391 -19.76 -9.39 35.68
C PRO A 391 -19.39 -10.37 34.56
N PRO A 392 -19.89 -11.62 34.66
CA PRO A 392 -19.79 -12.57 33.55
C PRO A 392 -20.41 -12.01 32.27
N MET A 393 -19.80 -12.27 31.14
CA MET A 393 -20.28 -11.89 29.82
C MET A 393 -20.02 -12.98 28.80
N HIS A 394 -20.80 -13.00 27.73
CA HIS A 394 -20.52 -13.86 26.58
C HIS A 394 -19.24 -13.41 25.91
N SER A 395 -18.40 -14.34 25.51
CA SER A 395 -17.21 -14.03 24.71
C SER A 395 -17.62 -13.72 23.27
N ASP A 396 -16.82 -12.89 22.56
CA ASP A 396 -16.99 -12.65 21.12
C ASP A 396 -16.77 -13.92 20.28
N ALA A 397 -16.11 -14.95 20.84
CA ALA A 397 -16.00 -16.25 20.22
C ALA A 397 -17.35 -16.99 20.25
N ALA A 398 -17.81 -17.43 19.10
CA ALA A 398 -19.05 -18.20 18.99
C ALA A 398 -18.96 -19.50 19.80
N SER A 399 -20.10 -19.88 20.42
CA SER A 399 -20.23 -21.23 21.02
C SER A 399 -20.08 -22.27 19.92
N THR A 400 -19.31 -23.33 20.19
CA THR A 400 -19.06 -24.40 19.22
C THR A 400 -19.80 -25.66 19.61
N ILE A 401 -20.26 -26.42 18.61
CA ILE A 401 -20.89 -27.72 18.77
C ILE A 401 -20.07 -28.72 17.93
N GLU A 402 -19.42 -29.66 18.60
CA GLU A 402 -18.65 -30.72 17.98
C GLU A 402 -19.47 -32.02 18.08
N GLN A 403 -19.94 -32.56 16.95
CA GLN A 403 -20.65 -33.83 16.89
C GLN A 403 -19.73 -34.94 16.39
N SER A 404 -19.71 -36.06 17.11
CA SER A 404 -19.03 -37.28 16.68
C SER A 404 -19.99 -38.16 15.85
N PRO A 405 -19.78 -38.30 14.55
CA PRO A 405 -20.67 -39.09 13.70
C PRO A 405 -20.66 -40.59 14.03
N SER A 406 -19.60 -41.09 14.65
CA SER A 406 -19.45 -42.51 15.01
C SER A 406 -20.20 -42.93 16.27
N THR A 407 -20.41 -42.00 17.20
CA THR A 407 -20.99 -42.28 18.51
C THR A 407 -22.33 -41.61 18.76
N ASN A 408 -22.81 -40.79 17.85
CA ASN A 408 -24.00 -39.94 17.98
C ASN A 408 -23.93 -39.07 19.25
N ASN A 409 -22.77 -38.63 19.65
CA ASN A 409 -22.54 -37.76 20.79
C ASN A 409 -22.16 -36.36 20.31
N ALA A 410 -22.52 -35.34 21.09
CA ALA A 410 -22.12 -33.97 20.82
C ALA A 410 -21.51 -33.32 22.06
N VAL A 411 -20.55 -32.44 21.86
CA VAL A 411 -19.96 -31.57 22.89
C VAL A 411 -20.28 -30.13 22.53
N VAL A 412 -21.03 -29.47 23.40
CA VAL A 412 -21.28 -28.04 23.29
C VAL A 412 -20.30 -27.30 24.15
N THR A 413 -19.53 -26.39 23.55
CA THR A 413 -18.55 -25.54 24.24
C THR A 413 -19.05 -24.11 24.23
N VAL A 414 -19.34 -23.55 25.39
CA VAL A 414 -19.77 -22.15 25.54
C VAL A 414 -18.60 -21.33 26.05
N HIS A 415 -18.29 -20.26 25.30
CA HIS A 415 -17.22 -19.31 25.64
C HIS A 415 -17.79 -18.16 26.48
N TYR A 416 -17.19 -17.90 27.63
CA TYR A 416 -17.55 -16.77 28.48
C TYR A 416 -16.32 -16.15 29.13
N CYS A 417 -16.43 -14.90 29.55
CA CYS A 417 -15.39 -14.16 30.21
C CYS A 417 -15.90 -13.57 31.52
N ALA A 418 -15.08 -13.59 32.56
CA ALA A 418 -15.43 -13.04 33.89
C ALA A 418 -14.16 -12.83 34.73
N GLU A 419 -14.14 -11.78 35.54
CA GLU A 419 -13.11 -11.58 36.57
C GLU A 419 -13.76 -10.90 37.79
N PRO A 420 -13.80 -11.55 38.96
CA PRO A 420 -13.24 -12.87 39.23
C PRO A 420 -14.01 -14.01 38.52
N MET A 421 -13.31 -15.11 38.31
CA MET A 421 -13.90 -16.32 37.74
C MET A 421 -15.06 -16.79 38.60
N PRO A 422 -16.24 -17.07 38.00
CA PRO A 422 -17.33 -17.74 38.71
C PRO A 422 -16.89 -19.07 39.28
N ARG A 423 -17.20 -19.32 40.55
CA ARG A 423 -16.74 -20.51 41.29
C ARG A 423 -17.74 -21.67 41.16
N PRO A 424 -17.35 -22.78 40.53
CA PRO A 424 -18.15 -23.98 40.58
C PRO A 424 -18.29 -24.49 42.03
N PRO A 425 -19.38 -25.23 42.39
CA PRO A 425 -20.47 -25.65 41.53
C PRO A 425 -21.67 -24.68 41.47
N ARG A 426 -21.68 -23.64 42.29
CA ARG A 426 -22.90 -22.80 42.48
C ARG A 426 -22.97 -21.61 41.51
N GLU A 427 -21.87 -21.11 41.06
CA GLU A 427 -21.79 -19.90 40.27
C GLU A 427 -21.71 -20.16 38.76
N VAL A 428 -21.58 -21.46 38.35
CA VAL A 428 -21.57 -21.91 36.95
C VAL A 428 -22.52 -23.10 36.83
N ILE A 429 -23.64 -22.91 36.18
CA ILE A 429 -24.73 -23.89 36.10
C ILE A 429 -25.28 -23.94 34.68
N PHE A 430 -25.40 -25.13 34.09
CA PHE A 430 -26.26 -25.32 32.94
C PHE A 430 -27.69 -25.56 33.39
N THR A 431 -28.64 -24.82 32.85
CA THR A 431 -30.08 -25.04 33.05
C THR A 431 -30.64 -25.60 31.76
N ILE A 432 -31.28 -26.80 31.86
CA ILE A 432 -31.91 -27.48 30.73
C ILE A 432 -33.37 -27.71 31.09
N ASP A 433 -34.29 -27.06 30.38
CA ASP A 433 -35.75 -27.13 30.65
C ASP A 433 -36.09 -26.91 32.14
N LYS A 434 -35.43 -25.96 32.81
CA LYS A 434 -35.57 -25.64 34.24
C LYS A 434 -34.83 -26.60 35.21
N ASN A 435 -34.11 -27.60 34.71
CA ASN A 435 -33.29 -28.47 35.55
C ASN A 435 -31.86 -27.95 35.60
N ASP A 436 -31.37 -27.67 36.79
CA ASP A 436 -30.03 -27.12 37.00
C ASP A 436 -28.98 -28.24 37.07
N LEU A 437 -27.96 -28.19 36.21
CA LEU A 437 -26.80 -29.09 36.18
C LEU A 437 -25.56 -28.38 36.69
N GLN A 438 -24.96 -28.91 37.74
CA GLN A 438 -23.66 -28.51 38.23
C GLN A 438 -22.56 -29.33 37.55
N ILE A 439 -21.33 -28.88 37.64
CA ILE A 439 -20.16 -29.63 37.11
C ILE A 439 -20.15 -31.06 37.66
N GLY A 440 -19.99 -32.01 36.75
CA GLY A 440 -20.01 -33.45 37.03
C GLY A 440 -21.39 -34.09 37.12
N GLN A 441 -22.45 -33.31 37.17
CA GLN A 441 -23.82 -33.85 37.20
C GLN A 441 -24.33 -34.19 35.80
N SER A 442 -25.28 -35.14 35.76
CA SER A 442 -25.96 -35.55 34.54
C SER A 442 -27.48 -35.48 34.76
N TRP A 443 -28.21 -35.13 33.72
CA TRP A 443 -29.66 -35.20 33.64
C TRP A 443 -30.06 -35.71 32.26
N GLU A 444 -30.80 -36.78 32.20
CA GLU A 444 -31.09 -37.52 30.96
C GLU A 444 -29.78 -37.86 30.19
N ASN A 445 -29.65 -37.37 28.95
CA ASN A 445 -28.46 -37.55 28.09
C ASN A 445 -27.46 -36.37 28.16
N PHE A 446 -27.71 -35.37 29.00
CA PHE A 446 -26.86 -34.20 29.18
C PHE A 446 -25.94 -34.40 30.41
N ARG A 447 -24.66 -34.02 30.24
CA ARG A 447 -23.68 -34.02 31.32
C ARG A 447 -22.83 -32.75 31.26
N PHE A 448 -22.79 -32.00 32.35
CA PHE A 448 -21.88 -30.87 32.49
C PHE A 448 -20.47 -31.38 32.85
N GLU A 449 -19.56 -31.40 31.91
CA GLU A 449 -18.23 -32.02 32.08
C GLU A 449 -17.27 -31.15 32.88
N SER A 450 -17.00 -29.93 32.40
CA SER A 450 -15.93 -29.10 32.97
C SER A 450 -16.06 -27.62 32.60
N THR A 451 -15.34 -26.82 33.37
CA THR A 451 -14.96 -25.45 32.99
C THR A 451 -13.45 -25.37 32.91
N THR A 452 -12.92 -24.82 31.82
CA THR A 452 -11.46 -24.69 31.62
C THR A 452 -11.15 -23.26 31.21
N GLN A 453 -9.94 -22.79 31.54
CA GLN A 453 -9.49 -21.47 31.12
C GLN A 453 -9.20 -21.47 29.62
N ASN A 454 -9.59 -20.40 28.94
CA ASN A 454 -9.19 -20.16 27.56
C ASN A 454 -7.78 -19.53 27.54
N ASN A 455 -6.80 -20.26 27.00
CA ASN A 455 -5.41 -19.81 26.98
C ASN A 455 -5.15 -18.67 25.98
N THR A 456 -6.10 -18.38 25.08
CA THR A 456 -5.92 -17.36 24.05
C THR A 456 -6.43 -15.98 24.46
N VAL A 457 -7.42 -15.92 25.35
CA VAL A 457 -8.03 -14.66 25.80
C VAL A 457 -7.98 -14.59 27.32
N PRO A 458 -7.42 -13.53 27.91
CA PRO A 458 -7.35 -13.39 29.37
C PRO A 458 -8.74 -13.32 29.98
N ASN A 459 -8.88 -13.95 31.16
CA ASN A 459 -10.11 -13.97 31.95
C ASN A 459 -11.32 -14.56 31.21
N CYS A 460 -11.08 -15.38 30.18
CA CYS A 460 -12.11 -16.11 29.47
C CYS A 460 -11.99 -17.62 29.71
N TYR A 461 -13.12 -18.30 29.66
CA TYR A 461 -13.29 -19.69 30.06
C TYR A 461 -14.19 -20.43 29.08
N LEU A 462 -14.12 -21.74 29.11
CA LEU A 462 -14.87 -22.68 28.29
C LEU A 462 -15.71 -23.53 29.21
N ALA A 463 -17.03 -23.53 29.07
CA ALA A 463 -17.92 -24.48 29.73
C ALA A 463 -18.35 -25.56 28.74
N ARG A 464 -18.13 -26.85 29.07
CA ARG A 464 -18.41 -28.00 28.19
C ARG A 464 -19.58 -28.80 28.67
N LEU A 465 -20.61 -28.93 27.83
CA LEU A 465 -21.78 -29.77 28.02
C LEU A 465 -21.72 -30.92 27.00
N ASN A 466 -21.71 -32.16 27.51
CA ASN A 466 -21.75 -33.35 26.69
C ASN A 466 -23.19 -33.84 26.55
N ILE A 467 -23.60 -34.23 25.36
CA ILE A 467 -24.91 -34.77 25.01
C ILE A 467 -24.68 -36.16 24.42
N ALA A 468 -25.10 -37.19 25.14
CA ALA A 468 -24.83 -38.57 24.75
C ALA A 468 -25.96 -39.52 25.14
N PRO A 469 -26.64 -40.14 24.14
CA PRO A 469 -26.66 -39.85 22.72
C PRO A 469 -27.50 -38.61 22.41
N VAL A 470 -27.23 -37.96 21.25
CA VAL A 470 -28.06 -36.87 20.72
C VAL A 470 -29.37 -37.41 20.22
N ARG A 471 -30.48 -36.78 20.63
CA ARG A 471 -31.86 -37.13 20.23
C ARG A 471 -32.49 -36.02 19.42
N GLU A 472 -33.47 -36.34 18.59
CA GLU A 472 -34.19 -35.33 17.78
C GLU A 472 -34.91 -34.28 18.65
N GLU A 473 -35.41 -34.70 19.82
CA GLU A 473 -36.07 -33.81 20.79
C GLU A 473 -35.12 -32.78 21.40
N ASP A 474 -33.81 -33.04 21.43
CA ASP A 474 -32.84 -32.15 22.08
C ASP A 474 -32.72 -30.78 21.40
N GLN A 475 -33.04 -30.69 20.10
CA GLN A 475 -33.02 -29.41 19.36
C GLN A 475 -34.06 -28.39 19.90
N TYR A 476 -35.13 -28.86 20.53
CA TYR A 476 -36.21 -28.02 21.06
C TYR A 476 -36.03 -27.69 22.55
N ARG A 477 -34.97 -28.22 23.16
CA ARG A 477 -34.66 -27.95 24.57
C ARG A 477 -34.19 -26.53 24.79
N VAL A 478 -34.64 -25.91 25.85
CA VAL A 478 -34.14 -24.60 26.29
C VAL A 478 -32.92 -24.82 27.15
N ILE A 479 -31.76 -24.51 26.60
CA ILE A 479 -30.46 -24.67 27.30
C ILE A 479 -29.86 -23.29 27.52
N GLU A 480 -29.47 -23.03 28.76
CA GLU A 480 -28.83 -21.79 29.17
C GLU A 480 -27.65 -22.08 30.07
N LEU A 481 -26.52 -21.38 29.85
CA LEU A 481 -25.43 -21.32 30.81
C LEU A 481 -25.64 -20.11 31.73
N ARG A 482 -25.90 -20.38 33.03
CA ARG A 482 -26.03 -19.36 34.06
C ARG A 482 -24.71 -19.17 34.77
N LEU A 483 -24.25 -17.93 34.79
CA LEU A 483 -22.98 -17.50 35.36
C LEU A 483 -23.23 -16.42 36.39
N GLN A 484 -22.54 -16.48 37.52
CA GLN A 484 -22.66 -15.48 38.57
C GLN A 484 -21.27 -15.22 39.20
N ASN A 485 -20.97 -13.97 39.49
CA ASN A 485 -19.87 -13.58 40.37
C ASN A 485 -20.29 -12.39 41.23
N GLN A 486 -19.39 -11.82 42.02
CA GLN A 486 -19.70 -10.70 42.93
C GLN A 486 -20.12 -9.41 42.20
N TYR A 487 -19.85 -9.26 40.89
CA TYR A 487 -20.22 -8.09 40.10
C TYR A 487 -21.54 -8.25 39.37
N GLY A 488 -22.10 -9.46 39.31
CA GLY A 488 -23.40 -9.70 38.67
C GLY A 488 -23.59 -11.11 38.13
N SER A 489 -24.66 -11.30 37.37
CA SER A 489 -25.02 -12.57 36.74
C SER A 489 -25.28 -12.40 35.25
N LYS A 490 -25.09 -13.46 34.48
CA LYS A 490 -25.37 -13.55 33.05
C LYS A 490 -25.97 -14.91 32.71
N GLN A 491 -26.97 -14.91 31.84
CA GLN A 491 -27.50 -16.09 31.19
C GLN A 491 -27.11 -16.07 29.74
N ILE A 492 -26.55 -17.16 29.25
CA ILE A 492 -26.10 -17.34 27.86
C ILE A 492 -26.93 -18.45 27.25
N PRO A 493 -27.87 -18.14 26.34
CA PRO A 493 -28.67 -19.15 25.68
C PRO A 493 -27.79 -19.96 24.70
N VAL A 494 -28.08 -21.27 24.64
CA VAL A 494 -27.38 -22.22 23.76
C VAL A 494 -28.42 -22.83 22.80
N SER A 495 -28.24 -22.58 21.50
CA SER A 495 -29.09 -23.19 20.48
C SER A 495 -28.47 -24.48 19.97
N LEU A 496 -29.23 -25.56 19.94
CA LEU A 496 -28.81 -26.86 19.39
C LEU A 496 -29.30 -27.09 17.94
N GLU A 497 -29.83 -26.08 17.27
CA GLU A 497 -30.30 -26.19 15.86
C GLU A 497 -29.26 -26.76 14.89
N ALA A 498 -28.00 -26.56 15.19
CA ALA A 498 -26.88 -27.05 14.33
C ALA A 498 -26.67 -28.59 14.47
N LEU A 499 -27.19 -29.26 15.51
CA LEU A 499 -26.93 -30.68 15.74
C LEU A 499 -27.62 -31.61 14.75
N LEU A 500 -28.75 -31.24 14.19
CA LEU A 500 -29.54 -32.07 13.28
C LEU A 500 -29.46 -31.64 11.81
N GLY A 501 -28.76 -30.52 11.56
CA GLY A 501 -28.49 -30.02 10.19
C GLY A 501 -27.38 -30.77 9.43
N GLY A 502 -26.86 -31.86 9.98
CA GLY A 502 -25.70 -32.58 9.42
C GLY A 502 -25.97 -33.41 8.13
N GLY A 503 -27.07 -33.18 7.45
CA GLY A 503 -27.38 -33.81 6.16
C GLY A 503 -27.64 -32.84 5.00
N ALA A 504 -27.76 -31.56 5.25
CA ALA A 504 -27.84 -30.56 4.20
C ALA A 504 -26.55 -29.75 4.23
N ALA A 505 -25.74 -29.85 3.15
CA ALA A 505 -24.69 -28.91 2.87
C ALA A 505 -25.17 -27.53 3.30
N SER A 506 -24.37 -26.82 4.07
CA SER A 506 -24.64 -25.43 4.41
C SER A 506 -24.96 -24.69 3.10
N VAL A 507 -26.24 -24.61 2.79
CA VAL A 507 -26.73 -23.58 1.90
C VAL A 507 -26.38 -22.32 2.68
N SER A 508 -25.19 -21.79 2.36
CA SER A 508 -24.82 -20.45 2.78
C SER A 508 -26.09 -19.64 2.56
N ARG A 509 -26.70 -19.14 3.63
CA ARG A 509 -27.79 -18.16 3.51
C ARG A 509 -27.19 -17.10 2.61
N ILE A 510 -27.53 -17.20 1.32
CA ILE A 510 -27.17 -16.16 0.36
C ILE A 510 -27.78 -14.93 1.01
N SER A 511 -26.93 -14.11 1.59
CA SER A 511 -27.32 -12.87 2.24
C SER A 511 -28.31 -12.20 1.30
N GLY A 512 -29.46 -11.76 1.79
CA GLY A 512 -30.49 -11.09 0.96
C GLY A 512 -29.88 -9.98 0.08
N TRP A 513 -28.73 -9.48 0.44
CA TRP A 513 -27.86 -8.60 -0.35
C TRP A 513 -27.41 -9.24 -1.67
N TRP A 514 -27.06 -10.53 -1.70
CA TRP A 514 -26.65 -11.20 -2.94
C TRP A 514 -27.84 -11.39 -3.89
N ILE A 515 -29.04 -11.65 -3.35
CA ILE A 515 -30.26 -11.75 -4.16
C ILE A 515 -30.61 -10.35 -4.70
N ALA A 516 -30.56 -9.32 -3.88
CA ALA A 516 -30.75 -7.93 -4.29
C ALA A 516 -29.74 -7.50 -5.36
N PHE A 517 -28.46 -7.89 -5.19
CA PHE A 517 -27.37 -7.60 -6.14
C PHE A 517 -27.58 -8.32 -7.48
N LEU A 518 -27.98 -9.59 -7.49
CA LEU A 518 -28.29 -10.33 -8.71
C LEU A 518 -29.53 -9.78 -9.44
N VAL A 519 -30.57 -9.36 -8.69
CA VAL A 519 -31.75 -8.70 -9.27
C VAL A 519 -31.35 -7.36 -9.88
N LEU A 520 -30.47 -6.59 -9.23
CA LEU A 520 -29.98 -5.30 -9.73
C LEU A 520 -29.14 -5.48 -11.00
N ILE A 521 -28.29 -6.50 -11.09
CA ILE A 521 -27.54 -6.84 -12.30
C ILE A 521 -28.50 -7.24 -13.43
N ALA A 522 -29.48 -8.10 -13.14
CA ALA A 522 -30.44 -8.53 -14.15
C ALA A 522 -31.27 -7.36 -14.70
N THR A 523 -31.69 -6.43 -13.84
CA THR A 523 -32.42 -5.23 -14.28
C THR A 523 -31.54 -4.27 -15.09
N CYS A 524 -30.27 -4.08 -14.70
CA CYS A 524 -29.32 -3.29 -15.48
C CYS A 524 -29.06 -3.89 -16.87
N LEU A 525 -28.88 -5.21 -16.96
CA LEU A 525 -28.70 -5.90 -18.23
C LEU A 525 -29.96 -5.79 -19.13
N ALA A 526 -31.16 -5.92 -18.55
CA ALA A 526 -32.41 -5.72 -19.27
C ALA A 526 -32.53 -4.28 -19.80
N LEU A 527 -32.17 -3.28 -19.01
CA LEU A 527 -32.17 -1.88 -19.44
C LEU A 527 -31.17 -1.62 -20.57
N ILE A 528 -29.95 -2.18 -20.47
CA ILE A 528 -28.93 -2.08 -21.53
C ILE A 528 -29.45 -2.73 -22.82
N CYS A 529 -30.07 -3.91 -22.73
CA CYS A 529 -30.68 -4.57 -23.87
C CYS A 529 -31.84 -3.76 -24.48
N CYS A 530 -32.70 -3.16 -23.64
CA CYS A 530 -33.77 -2.27 -24.10
C CYS A 530 -33.22 -1.04 -24.82
N VAL A 531 -32.19 -0.38 -24.24
CA VAL A 531 -31.55 0.77 -24.88
C VAL A 531 -30.90 0.39 -26.21
N ALA A 532 -30.18 -0.74 -26.25
CA ALA A 532 -29.56 -1.25 -27.48
C ALA A 532 -30.60 -1.58 -28.55
N PHE A 533 -31.74 -2.16 -28.15
CA PHE A 533 -32.86 -2.46 -29.04
C PHE A 533 -33.54 -1.18 -29.54
N CYS A 534 -33.74 -0.19 -28.68
CA CYS A 534 -34.31 1.11 -29.03
C CYS A 534 -33.38 1.90 -29.98
N VAL A 535 -32.06 1.84 -29.75
CA VAL A 535 -31.06 2.45 -30.65
C VAL A 535 -31.06 1.76 -32.02
N ARG A 536 -31.14 0.40 -32.05
CA ARG A 536 -31.21 -0.35 -33.31
C ARG A 536 -32.50 -0.08 -34.10
N ARG A 537 -33.63 0.18 -33.44
CA ARG A 537 -34.92 0.49 -34.09
C ARG A 537 -35.13 1.98 -34.33
N GLY A 538 -34.20 2.86 -33.94
CA GLY A 538 -34.30 4.29 -34.18
C GLY A 538 -35.42 4.98 -33.41
N VAL A 539 -35.91 4.38 -32.31
CA VAL A 539 -37.04 4.90 -31.50
C VAL A 539 -36.57 5.98 -30.51
N LEU A 540 -35.28 6.06 -30.22
CA LEU A 540 -34.69 7.16 -29.44
C LEU A 540 -34.04 8.16 -30.40
N CYS A 541 -34.66 9.32 -30.51
CA CYS A 541 -34.14 10.48 -31.28
C CYS A 541 -32.90 11.06 -30.57
N PHE A 542 -31.74 10.43 -30.71
CA PHE A 542 -30.49 11.13 -30.57
C PHE A 542 -30.21 11.85 -31.89
N ASN A 543 -30.68 13.09 -32.01
CA ASN A 543 -30.29 13.97 -33.11
C ASN A 543 -28.75 14.08 -33.07
N ARG A 544 -28.10 13.58 -34.13
CA ARG A 544 -26.75 14.00 -34.48
C ARG A 544 -26.76 15.51 -34.61
N VAL A 545 -26.17 16.18 -33.67
CA VAL A 545 -25.76 17.58 -33.84
C VAL A 545 -24.71 17.58 -34.93
N LYS A 546 -25.11 17.97 -36.15
CA LYS A 546 -24.19 18.36 -37.20
C LYS A 546 -23.43 19.57 -36.68
N GLU A 547 -22.13 19.47 -36.59
CA GLU A 547 -21.21 20.57 -36.52
C GLU A 547 -21.52 21.55 -37.66
N GLN A 548 -22.13 22.69 -37.34
CA GLN A 548 -22.07 23.86 -38.17
C GLN A 548 -21.04 24.80 -37.56
N SER A 549 -19.93 24.87 -38.25
CA SER A 549 -18.91 25.89 -38.10
C SER A 549 -19.50 27.27 -38.43
N GLU A 550 -18.82 28.27 -37.91
CA GLU A 550 -18.96 29.71 -38.10
C GLU A 550 -19.91 30.42 -37.14
N TYR A 551 -19.35 30.98 -36.10
CA TYR A 551 -19.80 32.29 -35.66
C TYR A 551 -18.61 33.17 -35.22
N ASN A 552 -18.51 34.31 -35.87
CA ASN A 552 -17.56 35.38 -35.69
C ASN A 552 -17.52 35.91 -34.25
N VAL A 553 -16.32 36.08 -33.72
CA VAL A 553 -16.05 36.80 -32.48
C VAL A 553 -15.77 38.27 -32.81
N PRO A 554 -16.51 39.23 -32.27
CA PRO A 554 -16.08 40.64 -32.31
C PRO A 554 -15.07 40.90 -31.18
N LYS A 555 -13.92 41.43 -31.55
CA LYS A 555 -12.91 42.00 -30.67
C LYS A 555 -13.50 43.18 -29.88
N ALA A 556 -13.51 43.12 -28.56
CA ALA A 556 -13.68 44.29 -27.70
C ALA A 556 -12.37 44.56 -26.96
N LYS A 557 -11.93 45.78 -27.06
CA LYS A 557 -10.68 46.35 -26.58
C LYS A 557 -10.65 46.44 -25.06
N ALA A 558 -9.44 46.19 -24.55
CA ALA A 558 -9.03 46.52 -23.20
C ALA A 558 -9.21 48.01 -22.86
N ASN A 559 -9.64 48.29 -21.64
CA ASN A 559 -9.25 49.49 -20.93
C ASN A 559 -8.95 49.16 -19.47
N LEU A 560 -7.68 49.36 -19.13
CA LEU A 560 -7.19 49.51 -17.77
C LEU A 560 -7.84 50.74 -17.12
N ASN A 561 -8.25 50.63 -15.87
CA ASN A 561 -8.06 51.74 -14.93
C ASN A 561 -7.98 51.18 -13.48
N LEU A 562 -6.86 51.47 -12.88
CA LEU A 562 -6.60 51.43 -11.45
C LEU A 562 -7.55 52.39 -10.69
N ARG A 563 -8.03 51.98 -9.54
CA ARG A 563 -8.00 52.86 -8.34
C ARG A 563 -8.19 52.09 -7.05
N GLU A 564 -7.34 52.45 -6.13
CA GLU A 564 -7.22 52.10 -4.72
C GLU A 564 -8.46 52.45 -3.89
N ASN A 565 -8.50 51.74 -2.75
CA ASN A 565 -8.82 52.16 -1.38
C ASN A 565 -10.13 51.69 -0.75
N PHE A 566 -9.96 51.17 0.38
CA PHE A 566 -10.43 51.43 1.75
C PHE A 566 -11.13 50.26 2.44
N TYR A 567 -10.64 50.04 3.63
CA TYR A 567 -11.11 49.25 4.76
C TYR A 567 -12.62 49.28 5.00
N ASP A 568 -13.21 48.12 5.35
CA ASP A 568 -14.08 48.09 6.53
C ASP A 568 -14.16 46.67 7.12
N ALA A 569 -14.19 46.65 8.46
CA ALA A 569 -14.17 45.51 9.32
C ALA A 569 -15.61 44.99 9.60
N ASP A 570 -15.68 43.74 10.10
CA ASP A 570 -16.79 43.11 10.83
C ASP A 570 -17.95 42.49 10.06
N ALA A 571 -17.80 41.18 9.77
CA ALA A 571 -18.90 40.23 9.88
C ALA A 571 -18.37 38.75 9.96
N PRO A 572 -18.93 37.88 10.83
CA PRO A 572 -18.44 36.53 11.02
C PRO A 572 -18.87 35.63 9.86
N ARG A 573 -17.89 35.02 9.19
CA ARG A 573 -18.14 34.02 8.14
C ARG A 573 -18.30 32.63 8.77
N LEU A 574 -19.43 32.00 8.50
CA LEU A 574 -19.67 30.59 8.71
C LEU A 574 -18.60 29.76 8.00
N TYR A 575 -17.93 28.88 8.75
CA TYR A 575 -17.02 27.88 8.23
C TYR A 575 -17.81 26.76 7.55
N THR A 576 -17.65 26.63 6.23
CA THR A 576 -17.88 25.35 5.52
C THR A 576 -16.60 24.53 5.61
N PRO A 577 -16.66 23.24 5.96
CA PRO A 577 -15.44 22.42 6.02
C PRO A 577 -14.95 22.15 4.60
N GLN A 578 -13.77 22.71 4.27
CA GLN A 578 -12.98 22.27 3.12
C GLN A 578 -12.46 20.86 3.42
N SER A 579 -12.56 20.00 2.41
CA SER A 579 -11.97 18.67 2.37
C SER A 579 -10.50 18.74 2.77
N VAL A 580 -10.15 18.04 3.85
CA VAL A 580 -8.78 17.86 4.30
C VAL A 580 -8.08 16.97 3.27
N GLU A 581 -7.18 17.53 2.48
CA GLU A 581 -6.20 16.78 1.72
C GLU A 581 -5.33 15.99 2.70
N ASN A 582 -5.28 14.67 2.54
CA ASN A 582 -4.53 13.78 3.40
C ASN A 582 -3.06 14.19 3.45
N SER A 583 -2.57 14.44 4.65
CA SER A 583 -1.16 14.72 4.92
C SER A 583 -0.31 13.49 4.52
N PRO A 584 0.91 13.67 3.97
CA PRO A 584 1.82 12.55 3.71
C PRO A 584 2.17 11.72 4.95
N TYR A 585 1.98 12.27 6.15
CA TYR A 585 2.05 11.52 7.40
C TYR A 585 0.96 10.45 7.52
N ASP A 586 -0.25 10.72 7.03
CA ASP A 586 -1.35 9.74 7.04
C ASP A 586 -1.07 8.57 6.07
N LEU A 587 -0.39 8.84 4.96
CA LEU A 587 0.03 7.80 4.00
C LEU A 587 1.14 6.90 4.55
N ALA A 588 2.11 7.45 5.29
CA ALA A 588 3.17 6.67 5.93
C ALA A 588 2.61 5.80 7.07
N VAL A 589 1.67 6.33 7.85
CA VAL A 589 0.98 5.58 8.90
C VAL A 589 0.10 4.49 8.31
N GLN A 590 -0.60 4.76 7.19
CA GLN A 590 -1.40 3.75 6.50
C GLN A 590 -0.54 2.66 5.84
N ALA A 591 0.63 2.98 5.28
CA ALA A 591 1.55 2.00 4.72
C ALA A 591 2.12 1.07 5.80
N ALA A 592 2.52 1.60 6.96
CA ALA A 592 2.97 0.80 8.09
C ALA A 592 1.84 -0.11 8.66
N TYR A 593 0.58 0.34 8.55
CA TYR A 593 -0.58 -0.44 8.98
C TYR A 593 -0.93 -1.59 8.02
N CYS A 594 -0.74 -1.41 6.72
CA CYS A 594 -0.94 -2.49 5.74
C CYS A 594 0.09 -3.62 5.90
N ASP A 595 1.36 -3.29 6.17
CA ASP A 595 2.41 -4.30 6.38
C ASP A 595 2.19 -5.12 7.66
N SER A 596 1.66 -4.51 8.73
CA SER A 596 1.38 -5.24 9.98
C SER A 596 0.19 -6.21 9.86
N ARG A 597 -0.73 -6.00 8.90
CA ARG A 597 -1.85 -6.93 8.65
C ARG A 597 -1.50 -8.11 7.73
N MET A 598 -0.52 -7.95 6.84
CA MET A 598 -0.09 -9.06 5.96
C MET A 598 0.76 -10.12 6.66
N SER A 599 1.32 -9.81 7.83
CA SER A 599 2.10 -10.79 8.62
C SER A 599 1.26 -11.64 9.60
N SER A 600 -0.06 -11.45 9.64
CA SER A 600 -0.98 -12.15 10.54
C SER A 600 -2.07 -12.98 9.84
N VAL A 601 -1.83 -13.37 8.57
CA VAL A 601 -2.67 -14.38 7.88
C VAL A 601 -1.86 -15.67 7.67
#